data_958a0b4d80357385e20860ad09dd582d
#
_entry.id   958a0b4d80357385e20860ad09dd582d
#
_cell.length_a   1.000
_cell.length_b   1.000
_cell.length_c   1.000
_cell.angle_alpha   90.00
_cell.angle_beta   90.00
_cell.angle_gamma   90.00
#
_symmetry.space_group_name_H-M   'P 1'
#
loop_
_entity.id
_entity.type
_entity.pdbx_description
1 polymer ?
#
loop_
_entity_poly.entity_id
_entity_poly.type
_entity_poly.pdbx_seq_one_letter_code
_entity_poly.pdbx_strand_id
1 'polypeptide(L)'
;MVKINSNWITITRLKSLFLFLGFLLCSMGAKADHVMGSDMGYQCLGGGKYKLIIKFYRDCRGASAPPSWSLLYWYAGNNQGQSTSRYSISMSRVGIRDITPRCSTASSPCSPQNTSYTGDGVEEHTYEANIDISKSPFTGVGLGTTYCDLTFAYNQCCRNAAITTGATWADFWTTATINVCNVNKMKVKCNTSPQLSNVPVGYACCNQA
;
A
#
# COMPACT_ATOMS: atom_id res chain seq x y z
N MET A 1 37.92 44.53 -30.21
CA MET A 1 36.93 43.61 -30.86
C MET A 1 37.28 42.18 -30.51
N VAL A 2 36.49 41.53 -29.68
CA VAL A 2 36.68 40.12 -29.30
C VAL A 2 36.09 39.23 -30.39
N LYS A 3 36.87 38.49 -31.15
CA LYS A 3 36.41 37.51 -32.12
C LYS A 3 35.86 36.30 -31.34
N ILE A 4 34.54 36.19 -31.24
CA ILE A 4 33.86 35.01 -30.70
C ILE A 4 34.03 33.89 -31.73
N ASN A 5 34.71 32.82 -31.33
CA ASN A 5 35.00 31.68 -32.18
C ASN A 5 33.71 30.88 -32.46
N SER A 6 33.24 30.87 -33.70
CA SER A 6 31.99 30.20 -34.09
C SER A 6 31.92 28.71 -33.73
N ASN A 7 33.06 28.05 -33.66
CA ASN A 7 33.16 26.64 -33.27
C ASN A 7 32.75 26.39 -31.80
N TRP A 8 32.93 27.36 -30.91
CA TRP A 8 32.60 27.21 -29.49
C TRP A 8 31.09 27.25 -29.28
N ILE A 9 30.38 28.06 -30.02
CA ILE A 9 28.90 28.17 -30.01
C ILE A 9 28.26 26.89 -30.53
N THR A 10 28.83 26.28 -31.54
CA THR A 10 28.32 25.02 -32.13
C THR A 10 28.51 23.86 -31.17
N ILE A 11 29.67 23.76 -30.50
CA ILE A 11 29.95 22.67 -29.53
C ILE A 11 29.05 22.78 -28.28
N THR A 12 28.79 23.98 -27.78
CA THR A 12 27.91 24.19 -26.61
C THR A 12 26.46 23.88 -26.93
N ARG A 13 25.98 24.25 -28.12
CA ARG A 13 24.65 23.88 -28.61
C ARG A 13 24.47 22.37 -28.78
N LEU A 14 25.47 21.71 -29.30
CA LEU A 14 25.47 20.24 -29.50
C LEU A 14 25.44 19.51 -28.15
N LYS A 15 26.23 19.95 -27.16
CA LYS A 15 26.21 19.41 -25.79
C LYS A 15 24.87 19.62 -25.11
N SER A 16 24.26 20.80 -25.26
CA SER A 16 22.94 21.10 -24.72
C SER A 16 21.86 20.24 -25.36
N LEU A 17 21.92 19.98 -26.67
CA LEU A 17 21.01 19.12 -27.39
C LEU A 17 21.11 17.64 -26.91
N PHE A 18 22.33 17.13 -26.70
CA PHE A 18 22.54 15.78 -26.16
C PHE A 18 22.07 15.63 -24.73
N LEU A 19 22.27 16.63 -23.88
CA LEU A 19 21.73 16.67 -22.52
C LEU A 19 20.19 16.68 -22.52
N PHE A 20 19.58 17.49 -23.37
CA PHE A 20 18.13 17.57 -23.49
C PHE A 20 17.52 16.25 -24.04
N LEU A 21 18.16 15.65 -25.05
CA LEU A 21 17.77 14.37 -25.60
C LEU A 21 17.92 13.22 -24.58
N GLY A 22 19.01 13.23 -23.79
CA GLY A 22 19.20 12.29 -22.68
C GLY A 22 18.12 12.43 -21.60
N PHE A 23 17.74 13.66 -21.25
CA PHE A 23 16.68 13.90 -20.29
C PHE A 23 15.28 13.45 -20.82
N LEU A 24 15.02 13.65 -22.11
CA LEU A 24 13.80 13.16 -22.77
C LEU A 24 13.72 11.61 -22.78
N LEU A 25 14.85 10.94 -23.00
CA LEU A 25 14.90 9.47 -23.01
C LEU A 25 14.75 8.87 -21.62
N CYS A 26 15.21 9.56 -20.56
CA CYS A 26 15.00 9.13 -19.17
C CYS A 26 13.54 9.26 -18.70
N SER A 27 12.73 10.12 -19.30
CA SER A 27 11.34 10.34 -18.89
C SER A 27 10.35 9.30 -19.43
N MET A 28 10.75 8.40 -20.32
CA MET A 28 9.84 7.44 -20.96
C MET A 28 9.61 6.14 -20.19
N GLY A 29 10.14 5.99 -18.97
CA GLY A 29 10.09 4.72 -18.22
C GLY A 29 9.28 4.69 -16.92
N ALA A 30 8.68 5.79 -16.49
CA ALA A 30 7.88 5.82 -15.27
C ALA A 30 6.51 5.19 -15.50
N LYS A 31 6.43 3.86 -15.45
CA LYS A 31 5.14 3.17 -15.30
C LYS A 31 4.70 3.39 -13.85
N ALA A 32 3.57 4.08 -13.69
CA ALA A 32 2.91 4.23 -12.40
C ALA A 32 2.54 2.86 -11.85
N ASP A 33 2.68 2.68 -10.56
CA ASP A 33 2.33 1.45 -9.86
C ASP A 33 0.83 1.17 -9.99
N HIS A 34 0.52 -0.09 -10.22
CA HIS A 34 -0.82 -0.55 -10.51
C HIS A 34 -1.53 -1.02 -9.22
N VAL A 35 -1.64 -0.13 -8.22
CA VAL A 35 -2.40 -0.41 -7.01
C VAL A 35 -3.88 -0.50 -7.35
N MET A 36 -4.49 -1.65 -7.10
CA MET A 36 -5.91 -1.90 -7.33
C MET A 36 -6.74 -1.73 -6.06
N GLY A 37 -6.13 -1.88 -4.89
CA GLY A 37 -6.77 -1.71 -3.60
C GLY A 37 -5.95 -2.30 -2.45
N SER A 38 -6.44 -2.11 -1.25
CA SER A 38 -5.94 -2.81 -0.06
C SER A 38 -6.99 -2.91 1.02
N ASP A 39 -6.88 -3.95 1.84
CA ASP A 39 -7.63 -4.12 3.09
C ASP A 39 -6.65 -4.16 4.25
N MET A 40 -7.05 -3.55 5.38
CA MET A 40 -6.29 -3.62 6.61
C MET A 40 -7.19 -4.09 7.75
N GLY A 41 -6.69 -5.03 8.50
CA GLY A 41 -7.36 -5.53 9.68
C GLY A 41 -6.38 -5.96 10.76
N TYR A 42 -6.93 -6.39 11.86
CA TYR A 42 -6.17 -6.93 12.98
C TYR A 42 -6.90 -8.10 13.63
N GLN A 43 -6.13 -9.01 14.18
CA GLN A 43 -6.59 -10.12 14.98
C GLN A 43 -6.07 -9.96 16.41
N CYS A 44 -6.94 -10.04 17.39
CA CYS A 44 -6.52 -10.07 18.78
C CYS A 44 -6.02 -11.47 19.16
N LEU A 45 -4.83 -11.52 19.75
CA LEU A 45 -4.17 -12.76 20.21
C LEU A 45 -4.25 -12.94 21.73
N GLY A 46 -4.90 -11.99 22.44
CA GLY A 46 -4.96 -12.00 23.91
C GLY A 46 -3.75 -11.31 24.55
N GLY A 47 -3.90 -10.93 25.83
CA GLY A 47 -2.82 -10.34 26.63
C GLY A 47 -2.22 -9.06 26.05
N GLY A 48 -2.99 -8.24 25.36
CA GLY A 48 -2.49 -7.02 24.72
C GLY A 48 -1.72 -7.25 23.40
N LYS A 49 -1.75 -8.46 22.88
CA LYS A 49 -1.09 -8.81 21.63
C LYS A 49 -2.07 -8.79 20.48
N TYR A 50 -1.63 -8.26 19.35
CA TYR A 50 -2.40 -8.21 18.11
C TYR A 50 -1.53 -8.59 16.92
N LYS A 51 -2.14 -9.25 15.94
CA LYS A 51 -1.59 -9.44 14.61
C LYS A 51 -2.24 -8.42 13.69
N LEU A 52 -1.45 -7.57 13.09
CA LEU A 52 -1.85 -6.66 12.02
C LEU A 52 -1.75 -7.38 10.69
N ILE A 53 -2.72 -7.21 9.82
CA ILE A 53 -2.78 -7.88 8.53
C ILE A 53 -3.14 -6.82 7.48
N ILE A 54 -2.34 -6.75 6.41
CA ILE A 54 -2.67 -5.99 5.20
C ILE A 54 -2.76 -6.97 4.04
N LYS A 55 -3.85 -6.88 3.29
CA LYS A 55 -3.99 -7.48 1.97
C LYS A 55 -3.87 -6.37 0.94
N PHE A 56 -2.87 -6.44 0.13
CA PHE A 56 -2.58 -5.48 -0.92
C PHE A 56 -2.83 -6.11 -2.28
N TYR A 57 -3.66 -5.45 -3.08
CA TYR A 57 -4.07 -5.91 -4.39
C TYR A 57 -3.37 -5.10 -5.46
N ARG A 58 -2.71 -5.78 -6.37
CA ARG A 58 -2.00 -5.14 -7.48
C ARG A 58 -2.22 -5.85 -8.80
N ASP A 59 -2.05 -5.13 -9.90
CA ASP A 59 -1.87 -5.73 -11.20
C ASP A 59 -0.52 -6.48 -11.23
N CYS A 60 -0.55 -7.78 -11.51
CA CYS A 60 0.66 -8.61 -11.53
C CYS A 60 1.67 -8.22 -12.63
N ARG A 61 1.28 -7.41 -13.60
CA ARG A 61 2.16 -6.85 -14.63
C ARG A 61 2.82 -5.54 -14.23
N GLY A 62 2.36 -4.94 -13.14
CA GLY A 62 2.93 -3.72 -12.58
C GLY A 62 4.26 -3.93 -11.87
N ALA A 63 4.77 -2.88 -11.24
CA ALA A 63 5.97 -2.96 -10.43
C ALA A 63 5.81 -3.97 -9.29
N SER A 64 6.88 -4.67 -8.95
CA SER A 64 6.88 -5.70 -7.92
C SER A 64 6.60 -5.09 -6.54
N ALA A 65 5.70 -5.70 -5.77
CA ALA A 65 5.49 -5.34 -4.39
C ALA A 65 6.73 -5.69 -3.54
N PRO A 66 7.18 -4.82 -2.61
CA PRO A 66 8.36 -5.07 -1.80
C PRO A 66 8.14 -6.23 -0.82
N PRO A 67 9.23 -6.85 -0.32
CA PRO A 67 9.15 -7.93 0.65
C PRO A 67 8.70 -7.47 2.04
N SER A 68 8.79 -6.18 2.33
CA SER A 68 8.37 -5.57 3.59
C SER A 68 7.81 -4.17 3.36
N TRP A 69 6.92 -3.75 4.26
CA TRP A 69 6.34 -2.40 4.27
C TRP A 69 6.55 -1.73 5.61
N SER A 70 6.58 -0.39 5.59
CA SER A 70 6.51 0.43 6.79
C SER A 70 5.08 0.91 7.00
N LEU A 71 4.48 0.50 8.10
CA LEU A 71 3.15 0.91 8.52
C LEU A 71 3.27 2.08 9.49
N LEU A 72 2.58 3.16 9.23
CA LEU A 72 2.51 4.29 10.15
C LEU A 72 1.48 4.02 11.25
N TYR A 73 1.71 4.54 12.47
CA TYR A 73 0.71 4.52 13.51
C TYR A 73 0.76 5.76 14.40
N TRP A 74 -0.35 6.06 15.04
CA TRP A 74 -0.52 7.17 15.98
C TRP A 74 -1.63 6.87 16.98
N TYR A 75 -1.71 7.71 18.00
CA TYR A 75 -2.69 7.62 19.08
C TYR A 75 -3.75 8.70 18.94
N ALA A 76 -5.00 8.42 19.33
CA ALA A 76 -6.11 9.36 19.33
C ALA A 76 -7.17 9.00 20.37
N GLY A 77 -8.17 9.87 20.52
CA GLY A 77 -9.34 9.63 21.36
C GLY A 77 -9.21 10.14 22.79
N ASN A 78 -10.22 9.84 23.61
CA ASN A 78 -10.36 10.29 25.00
C ASN A 78 -10.27 11.81 25.17
N ASN A 79 -10.93 12.57 24.27
CA ASN A 79 -10.96 14.04 24.24
C ASN A 79 -9.59 14.73 24.04
N GLN A 80 -8.52 13.97 23.80
CA GLN A 80 -7.17 14.52 23.56
C GLN A 80 -6.90 14.80 22.09
N GLY A 81 -7.87 14.47 21.21
CA GLY A 81 -7.64 14.54 19.75
C GLY A 81 -6.63 13.49 19.27
N GLN A 82 -5.96 13.80 18.19
CA GLN A 82 -4.96 12.92 17.59
C GLN A 82 -3.57 13.35 18.04
N SER A 83 -2.70 12.40 18.41
CA SER A 83 -1.30 12.73 18.69
C SER A 83 -0.61 13.29 17.46
N THR A 84 0.27 14.28 17.65
CA THR A 84 1.08 14.85 16.56
C THR A 84 2.20 13.93 16.13
N SER A 85 2.65 13.05 17.04
CA SER A 85 3.71 12.09 16.74
C SER A 85 3.21 10.97 15.84
N ARG A 86 4.04 10.62 14.87
CA ARG A 86 3.86 9.47 13.97
C ARG A 86 5.02 8.52 14.19
N TYR A 87 4.70 7.26 14.23
CA TYR A 87 5.65 6.18 14.43
C TYR A 87 5.54 5.19 13.28
N SER A 88 6.47 4.27 13.17
CA SER A 88 6.41 3.24 12.15
C SER A 88 6.70 1.85 12.71
N ILE A 89 6.09 0.85 12.09
CA ILE A 89 6.36 -0.55 12.35
C ILE A 89 6.56 -1.28 11.01
N SER A 90 7.54 -2.18 10.96
CA SER A 90 7.79 -2.98 9.76
C SER A 90 6.84 -4.17 9.72
N MET A 91 6.27 -4.43 8.55
CA MET A 91 5.49 -5.63 8.23
C MET A 91 6.23 -6.45 7.20
N SER A 92 6.19 -7.77 7.35
CA SER A 92 6.79 -8.70 6.39
C SER A 92 5.73 -9.33 5.50
N ARG A 93 6.05 -9.50 4.22
CA ARG A 93 5.17 -10.24 3.31
C ARG A 93 5.22 -11.72 3.66
N VAL A 94 4.06 -12.30 3.93
CA VAL A 94 3.90 -13.71 4.31
C VAL A 94 3.28 -14.56 3.20
N GLY A 95 2.69 -13.94 2.19
CA GLY A 95 2.08 -14.67 1.09
C GLY A 95 1.85 -13.82 -0.16
N ILE A 96 1.79 -14.50 -1.29
CA ILE A 96 1.36 -13.98 -2.59
C ILE A 96 0.36 -14.98 -3.15
N ARG A 97 -0.77 -14.49 -3.64
CA ARG A 97 -1.80 -15.32 -4.25
C ARG A 97 -2.35 -14.65 -5.51
N ASP A 98 -2.40 -15.40 -6.61
CA ASP A 98 -3.15 -14.99 -7.79
C ASP A 98 -4.65 -15.11 -7.49
N ILE A 99 -5.35 -13.99 -7.52
CA ILE A 99 -6.79 -13.89 -7.26
C ILE A 99 -7.56 -13.44 -8.50
N THR A 100 -6.92 -13.47 -9.65
CA THR A 100 -7.55 -13.11 -10.91
C THR A 100 -8.79 -13.98 -11.11
N PRO A 101 -10.00 -13.42 -11.13
CA PRO A 101 -11.19 -14.18 -11.46
C PRO A 101 -11.08 -14.68 -12.89
N ARG A 102 -11.35 -15.95 -13.09
CA ARG A 102 -11.18 -16.62 -14.39
C ARG A 102 -12.41 -17.43 -14.73
N CYS A 103 -12.75 -17.43 -16.02
CA CYS A 103 -13.57 -18.49 -16.57
C CYS A 103 -12.77 -19.80 -16.53
N SER A 104 -13.44 -20.93 -16.35
CA SER A 104 -12.79 -22.24 -16.13
C SER A 104 -11.74 -22.64 -17.18
N THR A 105 -11.85 -22.08 -18.39
CA THR A 105 -10.96 -22.37 -19.51
C THR A 105 -9.85 -21.32 -19.72
N ALA A 106 -9.86 -20.22 -18.97
CA ALA A 106 -8.91 -19.15 -19.13
C ALA A 106 -7.67 -19.33 -18.26
N SER A 107 -6.48 -19.10 -18.83
CA SER A 107 -5.23 -19.05 -18.06
C SER A 107 -5.07 -17.71 -17.35
N SER A 108 -4.34 -17.69 -16.23
CA SER A 108 -4.08 -16.45 -15.51
C SER A 108 -3.02 -15.59 -16.19
N PRO A 109 -3.22 -14.26 -16.31
CA PRO A 109 -2.17 -13.34 -16.73
C PRO A 109 -1.02 -13.23 -15.72
N CYS A 110 -1.25 -13.61 -14.47
CA CYS A 110 -0.21 -13.62 -13.42
C CYS A 110 0.64 -14.91 -13.45
N SER A 111 0.29 -15.89 -14.28
CA SER A 111 1.10 -17.10 -14.43
C SER A 111 2.42 -16.78 -15.16
N PRO A 112 3.59 -17.16 -14.60
CA PRO A 112 4.90 -16.93 -15.22
C PRO A 112 5.03 -17.62 -16.59
N GLN A 113 4.26 -18.67 -16.83
CA GLN A 113 4.26 -19.42 -18.09
C GLN A 113 3.44 -18.74 -19.19
N ASN A 114 2.65 -17.73 -18.83
CA ASN A 114 1.74 -17.11 -19.80
C ASN A 114 2.28 -15.78 -20.31
N THR A 115 3.21 -15.83 -21.28
CA THR A 115 3.81 -14.64 -21.89
C THR A 115 2.91 -13.98 -22.95
N SER A 116 1.86 -14.66 -23.38
CA SER A 116 0.99 -14.22 -24.50
C SER A 116 -0.31 -13.57 -24.06
N TYR A 117 -0.60 -13.53 -22.75
CA TYR A 117 -1.85 -12.95 -22.25
C TYR A 117 -1.77 -11.42 -22.23
N THR A 118 -2.81 -10.76 -22.75
CA THR A 118 -2.90 -9.30 -22.85
C THR A 118 -3.84 -8.66 -21.81
N GLY A 119 -4.56 -9.46 -21.01
CA GLY A 119 -5.49 -8.98 -19.99
C GLY A 119 -4.81 -8.59 -18.68
N ASP A 120 -5.55 -7.93 -17.84
CA ASP A 120 -5.11 -7.54 -16.48
C ASP A 120 -5.29 -8.72 -15.52
N GLY A 121 -4.34 -8.91 -14.62
CA GLY A 121 -4.40 -9.91 -13.57
C GLY A 121 -4.21 -9.29 -12.20
N VAL A 122 -4.71 -9.95 -11.16
CA VAL A 122 -4.67 -9.44 -9.80
C VAL A 122 -3.95 -10.40 -8.88
N GLU A 123 -2.92 -9.90 -8.24
CA GLU A 123 -2.24 -10.57 -7.12
C GLU A 123 -2.65 -9.95 -5.78
N GLU A 124 -2.94 -10.81 -4.82
CA GLU A 124 -3.05 -10.46 -3.41
C GLU A 124 -1.70 -10.71 -2.74
N HIS A 125 -1.13 -9.68 -2.15
CA HIS A 125 0.06 -9.76 -1.30
C HIS A 125 -0.37 -9.58 0.15
N THR A 126 -0.12 -10.57 1.00
CA THR A 126 -0.44 -10.51 2.42
C THR A 126 0.79 -10.12 3.21
N TYR A 127 0.67 -9.08 4.04
CA TYR A 127 1.71 -8.61 4.97
C TYR A 127 1.20 -8.74 6.40
N GLU A 128 2.08 -9.15 7.31
CA GLU A 128 1.75 -9.30 8.72
C GLU A 128 2.81 -8.66 9.62
N ALA A 129 2.34 -8.16 10.77
CA ALA A 129 3.19 -7.79 11.90
C ALA A 129 2.49 -8.17 13.21
N ASN A 130 3.26 -8.65 14.18
CA ASN A 130 2.78 -8.86 15.53
C ASN A 130 3.20 -7.68 16.41
N ILE A 131 2.26 -7.15 17.18
CA ILE A 131 2.49 -6.09 18.14
C ILE A 131 2.08 -6.55 19.54
N ASP A 132 2.71 -5.95 20.54
CA ASP A 132 2.37 -6.15 21.95
C ASP A 132 2.24 -4.75 22.60
N ILE A 133 1.00 -4.30 22.79
CA ILE A 133 0.71 -2.95 23.31
C ILE A 133 1.12 -2.76 24.78
N SER A 134 1.46 -3.85 25.48
CA SER A 134 2.00 -3.81 26.84
C SER A 134 3.51 -3.56 26.88
N LYS A 135 4.17 -3.49 25.72
CA LYS A 135 5.61 -3.31 25.59
C LYS A 135 5.98 -2.04 24.81
N SER A 136 7.26 -1.64 24.92
CA SER A 136 7.79 -0.59 24.05
C SER A 136 7.61 -0.97 22.56
N PRO A 137 7.24 -0.02 21.69
CA PRO A 137 7.15 1.42 21.91
C PRO A 137 5.78 1.93 22.40
N PHE A 138 4.84 1.07 22.72
CA PHE A 138 3.46 1.45 23.06
C PHE A 138 3.28 1.89 24.52
N THR A 139 4.24 1.57 25.40
CA THR A 139 4.20 1.94 26.80
C THR A 139 4.72 3.36 27.04
N GLY A 140 4.22 4.03 28.10
CA GLY A 140 4.66 5.39 28.48
C GLY A 140 4.02 6.52 27.69
N VAL A 141 3.17 6.24 26.72
CA VAL A 141 2.47 7.23 25.87
C VAL A 141 1.03 7.52 26.33
N GLY A 142 0.58 6.89 27.40
CA GLY A 142 -0.79 7.07 27.90
C GLY A 142 -1.85 6.29 27.12
N LEU A 143 -1.46 5.25 26.40
CA LEU A 143 -2.39 4.37 25.71
C LEU A 143 -3.24 3.60 26.73
N GLY A 144 -4.56 3.60 26.54
CA GLY A 144 -5.52 3.03 27.50
C GLY A 144 -5.95 3.98 28.61
N THR A 145 -5.34 5.17 28.73
CA THR A 145 -5.69 6.22 29.71
C THR A 145 -5.89 7.57 29.04
N THR A 146 -4.85 8.13 28.45
CA THR A 146 -4.90 9.42 27.74
C THR A 146 -5.44 9.24 26.33
N TYR A 147 -5.02 8.18 25.64
CA TYR A 147 -5.46 7.83 24.30
C TYR A 147 -6.17 6.48 24.30
N CYS A 148 -7.31 6.42 23.66
CA CYS A 148 -8.11 5.20 23.54
C CYS A 148 -7.90 4.46 22.23
N ASP A 149 -7.53 5.18 21.19
CA ASP A 149 -7.42 4.64 19.85
C ASP A 149 -5.96 4.57 19.42
N LEU A 150 -5.55 3.40 18.96
CA LEU A 150 -4.29 3.16 18.29
C LEU A 150 -4.61 2.92 16.81
N THR A 151 -4.33 3.90 15.98
CA THR A 151 -4.62 3.85 14.54
C THR A 151 -3.38 3.51 13.76
N PHE A 152 -3.50 2.54 12.89
CA PHE A 152 -2.49 2.14 11.92
C PHE A 152 -2.91 2.61 10.53
N ALA A 153 -1.95 3.03 9.72
CA ALA A 153 -2.18 3.49 8.36
C ALA A 153 -1.13 2.96 7.40
N TYR A 154 -1.61 2.49 6.29
CA TYR A 154 -0.82 2.14 5.13
C TYR A 154 -1.04 3.16 4.03
N ASN A 155 0.04 3.63 3.43
CA ASN A 155 0.02 4.59 2.33
C ASN A 155 0.78 4.03 1.14
N GLN A 156 0.18 4.12 -0.02
CA GLN A 156 0.82 3.80 -1.29
C GLN A 156 0.41 4.83 -2.35
N CYS A 157 1.38 5.29 -3.12
CA CYS A 157 1.14 6.12 -4.30
C CYS A 157 0.65 5.27 -5.47
N CYS A 158 0.02 5.96 -6.36
CA CYS A 158 -0.09 5.59 -7.77
C CYS A 158 -1.07 4.45 -8.03
N ARG A 159 -2.35 4.83 -8.07
CA ARG A 159 -3.47 3.94 -8.38
C ARG A 159 -3.36 3.39 -9.80
N ASN A 160 -3.96 2.22 -10.01
CA ASN A 160 -4.12 1.66 -11.35
C ASN A 160 -4.88 2.64 -12.26
N ALA A 161 -4.44 2.77 -13.51
CA ALA A 161 -5.04 3.68 -14.49
C ALA A 161 -6.51 3.36 -14.83
N ALA A 162 -6.98 2.14 -14.54
CA ALA A 162 -8.38 1.77 -14.68
C ALA A 162 -9.28 2.42 -13.62
N ILE A 163 -8.71 2.94 -12.53
CA ILE A 163 -9.47 3.68 -11.51
C ILE A 163 -9.67 5.12 -11.99
N THR A 164 -10.87 5.43 -12.41
CA THR A 164 -11.23 6.75 -12.97
C THR A 164 -11.70 7.76 -11.91
N THR A 165 -11.90 7.31 -10.66
CA THR A 165 -12.32 8.18 -9.55
C THR A 165 -11.10 8.73 -8.81
N GLY A 166 -10.86 10.02 -8.93
CA GLY A 166 -9.72 10.71 -8.32
C GLY A 166 -8.47 10.72 -9.21
N ALA A 167 -7.42 11.38 -8.71
CA ALA A 167 -6.16 11.49 -9.45
C ALA A 167 -5.37 10.17 -9.41
N THR A 168 -4.84 9.74 -10.54
CA THR A 168 -4.04 8.50 -10.65
C THR A 168 -2.74 8.54 -9.84
N TRP A 169 -2.20 9.73 -9.58
CA TRP A 169 -1.01 9.95 -8.73
C TRP A 169 -1.34 10.21 -7.26
N ALA A 170 -2.63 10.19 -6.88
CA ALA A 170 -3.02 10.43 -5.49
C ALA A 170 -2.61 9.25 -4.60
N ASP A 171 -2.21 9.58 -3.40
CA ASP A 171 -1.94 8.59 -2.37
C ASP A 171 -3.20 7.79 -2.04
N PHE A 172 -3.02 6.50 -1.88
CA PHE A 172 -4.05 5.57 -1.42
C PHE A 172 -3.79 5.23 0.05
N TRP A 173 -4.74 5.54 0.92
CA TRP A 173 -4.64 5.31 2.35
C TRP A 173 -5.62 4.24 2.79
N THR A 174 -5.14 3.29 3.58
CA THR A 174 -5.97 2.31 4.29
C THR A 174 -5.62 2.36 5.76
N THR A 175 -6.64 2.38 6.61
CA THR A 175 -6.46 2.50 8.06
C THR A 175 -7.21 1.42 8.81
N ALA A 176 -6.66 1.05 9.99
CA ALA A 176 -7.34 0.24 10.98
C ALA A 176 -7.09 0.81 12.38
N THR A 177 -8.12 0.83 13.21
CA THR A 177 -8.04 1.39 14.57
C THR A 177 -8.39 0.34 15.60
N ILE A 178 -7.49 0.16 16.57
CA ILE A 178 -7.70 -0.66 17.77
C ILE A 178 -8.10 0.27 18.89
N ASN A 179 -9.29 0.10 19.46
CA ASN A 179 -9.68 0.79 20.68
C ASN A 179 -9.21 -0.03 21.89
N VAL A 180 -8.46 0.60 22.77
CA VAL A 180 -7.81 -0.03 23.93
C VAL A 180 -8.33 0.48 25.28
N CYS A 181 -9.29 1.42 25.28
CA CYS A 181 -9.89 1.91 26.51
C CYS A 181 -11.01 1.00 27.02
N ASN A 182 -11.10 0.94 28.33
CA ASN A 182 -12.24 0.33 29.00
C ASN A 182 -13.44 1.27 28.94
N VAL A 183 -14.44 0.95 28.17
CA VAL A 183 -15.73 1.63 28.21
C VAL A 183 -16.53 1.07 29.39
N ASN A 184 -16.93 1.94 30.31
CA ASN A 184 -17.76 1.60 31.47
C ASN A 184 -17.17 0.54 32.42
N LYS A 185 -15.85 0.58 32.69
CA LYS A 185 -15.13 -0.39 33.53
C LYS A 185 -15.20 -1.84 33.04
N MET A 186 -15.75 -2.09 31.89
CA MET A 186 -15.60 -3.39 31.23
C MET A 186 -14.19 -3.50 30.67
N LYS A 187 -13.49 -4.59 31.02
CA LYS A 187 -12.23 -4.92 30.37
C LYS A 187 -12.51 -4.99 28.86
N VAL A 188 -11.75 -4.23 28.06
CA VAL A 188 -11.86 -4.32 26.61
C VAL A 188 -11.68 -5.79 26.25
N LYS A 189 -12.73 -6.40 25.76
CA LYS A 189 -12.63 -7.76 25.23
C LYS A 189 -11.71 -7.68 24.01
N CYS A 190 -10.80 -8.61 23.96
CA CYS A 190 -9.95 -8.84 22.82
C CYS A 190 -10.78 -8.82 21.53
N ASN A 191 -10.70 -7.73 20.78
CA ASN A 191 -11.51 -7.52 19.58
C ASN A 191 -10.68 -7.80 18.33
N THR A 192 -11.30 -8.42 17.35
CA THR A 192 -10.74 -8.67 16.03
C THR A 192 -11.53 -7.89 15.01
N SER A 193 -10.88 -7.22 14.07
CA SER A 193 -11.58 -6.52 13.00
C SER A 193 -12.39 -7.49 12.13
N PRO A 194 -13.50 -7.06 11.53
CA PRO A 194 -14.17 -7.82 10.50
C PRO A 194 -13.18 -8.22 9.39
N GLN A 195 -13.33 -9.43 8.88
CA GLN A 195 -12.54 -9.90 7.75
C GLN A 195 -13.46 -10.18 6.58
N LEU A 196 -13.08 -9.73 5.40
CA LEU A 196 -13.79 -10.05 4.17
C LEU A 196 -13.51 -11.50 3.81
N SER A 197 -14.58 -12.28 3.69
CA SER A 197 -14.51 -13.69 3.26
C SER A 197 -14.35 -13.82 1.75
N ASN A 198 -14.84 -12.84 1.00
CA ASN A 198 -14.79 -12.81 -0.45
C ASN A 198 -13.65 -11.93 -0.95
N VAL A 199 -13.08 -12.34 -2.08
CA VAL A 199 -12.10 -11.51 -2.79
C VAL A 199 -12.80 -10.25 -3.29
N PRO A 200 -12.31 -9.03 -3.01
CA PRO A 200 -12.98 -7.78 -3.39
C PRO A 200 -12.80 -7.42 -4.88
N VAL A 201 -12.60 -8.41 -5.72
CA VAL A 201 -12.43 -8.24 -7.16
C VAL A 201 -13.53 -9.00 -7.87
N GLY A 202 -14.44 -8.27 -8.48
CA GLY A 202 -15.53 -8.82 -9.26
C GLY A 202 -15.21 -8.78 -10.76
N TYR A 203 -15.35 -9.91 -11.44
CA TYR A 203 -15.32 -10.02 -12.89
C TYR A 203 -16.56 -10.76 -13.36
N ALA A 204 -17.01 -10.41 -14.54
CA ALA A 204 -18.04 -11.16 -15.25
C ALA A 204 -17.44 -11.83 -16.47
N CYS A 205 -17.66 -13.12 -16.64
CA CYS A 205 -17.36 -13.77 -17.90
C CYS A 205 -18.42 -13.40 -18.96
N CYS A 206 -17.99 -13.08 -20.19
CA CYS A 206 -18.93 -12.85 -21.28
C CYS A 206 -19.83 -14.07 -21.45
N ASN A 207 -21.14 -13.85 -21.62
CA ASN A 207 -22.19 -14.88 -21.80
C ASN A 207 -22.49 -15.74 -20.56
N GLN A 208 -22.14 -15.30 -19.35
CA GLN A 208 -22.69 -15.85 -18.11
C GLN A 208 -23.76 -14.88 -17.59
N ALA A 209 -25.01 -15.26 -17.77
CA ALA A 209 -26.18 -14.62 -17.16
C ALA A 209 -26.56 -15.36 -15.87
#